data_1ae6f17bb19af699c310b579db64eaf2
#
_entry.id   1ae6f17bb19af699c310b579db64eaf2
#
_cell.length_a   1.000
_cell.length_b   1.000
_cell.length_c   1.000
_cell.angle_alpha   90.00
_cell.angle_beta   90.00
_cell.angle_gamma   90.00
#
_symmetry.space_group_name_H-M   'P 1'
#
loop_
_entity.id
_entity.type
_entity.pdbx_description
1 polymer ?
#
loop_
_entity_poly.entity_id
_entity_poly.type
_entity_poly.pdbx_seq_one_letter_code
_entity_poly.pdbx_strand_id
1 'polypeptide(L)'
;THCISSAASDVYKRQKYTDSYLSLTHATQNKDGGAWRGNAHHPEVNWISALSEPTLLPPYFAGSNTSNLIKRLESGHGGTKLTPQEIRKVALWIDLLVPFIGDSREANNWSQKDLDFYNYYDKKREAARAEDQENIRQYIQSLQTKQEKK
;
A
#
# COMPACT_ATOMS: atom_id res chain seq x y z
N THR A 1 -20.49 7.97 17.63
CA THR A 1 -19.45 7.01 17.13
C THR A 1 -19.91 6.20 15.91
N HIS A 2 -20.96 6.59 15.18
CA HIS A 2 -21.55 5.75 14.12
C HIS A 2 -21.40 6.28 12.69
N CYS A 3 -20.73 7.41 12.46
CA CYS A 3 -20.77 8.03 11.13
C CYS A 3 -19.59 7.71 10.18
N ILE A 4 -18.49 7.17 10.66
CA ILE A 4 -17.34 6.89 9.78
C ILE A 4 -17.55 5.60 8.98
N SER A 5 -18.25 4.63 9.55
CA SER A 5 -18.50 3.33 8.93
C SER A 5 -19.49 3.41 7.76
N SER A 6 -20.53 4.22 7.84
CA SER A 6 -21.56 4.29 6.79
C SER A 6 -21.11 5.10 5.58
N ALA A 7 -20.44 6.22 5.77
CA ALA A 7 -19.94 7.04 4.67
C ALA A 7 -18.83 6.33 3.88
N ALA A 8 -17.88 5.69 4.56
CA ALA A 8 -16.88 4.85 3.93
C ALA A 8 -17.51 3.67 3.17
N SER A 9 -18.51 3.01 3.76
CA SER A 9 -19.27 1.94 3.14
C SER A 9 -19.99 2.39 1.87
N ASP A 10 -20.58 3.57 1.84
CA ASP A 10 -21.33 4.08 0.68
C ASP A 10 -20.41 4.52 -0.47
N VAL A 11 -19.21 4.96 -0.18
CA VAL A 11 -18.22 5.29 -1.21
C VAL A 11 -17.63 4.02 -1.81
N TYR A 12 -17.30 3.02 -0.99
CA TYR A 12 -16.86 1.70 -1.49
C TYR A 12 -17.94 0.98 -2.30
N LYS A 13 -19.22 1.20 -2.02
CA LYS A 13 -20.34 0.65 -2.82
C LYS A 13 -20.41 1.21 -4.24
N ARG A 14 -19.84 2.37 -4.50
CA ARG A 14 -19.86 3.01 -5.84
C ARG A 14 -18.60 2.75 -6.66
N GLN A 15 -17.52 2.31 -6.03
CA GLN A 15 -16.26 2.09 -6.71
C GLN A 15 -16.19 0.69 -7.29
N LYS A 16 -16.27 0.61 -8.61
CA LYS A 16 -16.02 -0.64 -9.33
C LYS A 16 -14.51 -0.78 -9.56
N TYR A 17 -13.97 -1.87 -9.10
CA TYR A 17 -12.61 -2.27 -9.46
C TYR A 17 -12.56 -2.55 -10.96
N THR A 18 -11.44 -2.22 -11.60
CA THR A 18 -11.24 -2.52 -13.02
C THR A 18 -11.06 -4.03 -13.22
N ASP A 19 -11.50 -4.54 -14.36
CA ASP A 19 -11.32 -5.96 -14.72
C ASP A 19 -9.84 -6.35 -14.73
N SER A 20 -8.97 -5.44 -15.15
CA SER A 20 -7.52 -5.65 -15.12
C SER A 20 -6.99 -5.84 -13.70
N TYR A 21 -7.46 -5.03 -12.73
CA TYR A 21 -7.09 -5.19 -11.33
C TYR A 21 -7.59 -6.52 -10.76
N LEU A 22 -8.85 -6.86 -11.02
CA LEU A 22 -9.43 -8.12 -10.54
C LEU A 22 -8.74 -9.34 -11.14
N SER A 23 -8.46 -9.31 -12.46
CA SER A 23 -7.71 -10.37 -13.13
C SER A 23 -6.31 -10.55 -12.58
N LEU A 24 -5.59 -9.46 -12.37
CA LEU A 24 -4.20 -9.50 -11.90
C LEU A 24 -4.09 -9.94 -10.44
N THR A 25 -4.99 -9.46 -9.60
CA THR A 25 -4.96 -9.72 -8.15
C THR A 25 -5.78 -10.95 -7.76
N HIS A 26 -6.62 -11.44 -8.66
CA HIS A 26 -7.62 -12.47 -8.36
C HIS A 26 -8.52 -12.14 -7.16
N ALA A 27 -8.72 -10.85 -6.94
CA ALA A 27 -9.64 -10.34 -5.92
C ALA A 27 -11.08 -10.63 -6.34
N THR A 28 -11.93 -10.94 -5.38
CA THR A 28 -13.37 -11.06 -5.60
C THR A 28 -14.04 -9.75 -5.26
N GLN A 29 -14.82 -9.23 -6.18
CA GLN A 29 -15.64 -8.04 -5.92
C GLN A 29 -16.93 -8.45 -5.24
N ASN A 30 -17.17 -7.95 -4.04
CA ASN A 30 -18.42 -8.14 -3.33
C ASN A 30 -19.55 -7.31 -3.96
N LYS A 31 -20.80 -7.70 -3.73
CA LYS A 31 -21.99 -6.94 -4.16
C LYS A 31 -21.99 -5.50 -3.65
N ASP A 32 -21.34 -5.28 -2.51
CA ASP A 32 -21.20 -3.98 -1.85
C ASP A 32 -20.00 -3.16 -2.34
N GLY A 33 -19.26 -3.63 -3.35
CA GLY A 33 -18.18 -2.88 -4.02
C GLY A 33 -16.78 -3.09 -3.44
N GLY A 34 -16.62 -3.83 -2.35
CA GLY A 34 -15.31 -4.16 -1.79
C GLY A 34 -14.58 -5.26 -2.58
N ALA A 35 -13.26 -5.19 -2.71
CA ALA A 35 -12.46 -6.30 -3.19
C ALA A 35 -12.01 -7.15 -2.00
N TRP A 36 -12.19 -8.46 -2.13
CA TRP A 36 -11.79 -9.40 -1.11
C TRP A 36 -11.05 -10.58 -1.75
N ARG A 37 -10.03 -11.05 -1.05
CA ARG A 37 -9.37 -12.31 -1.34
C ARG A 37 -9.16 -13.03 -0.02
N GLY A 38 -9.61 -14.29 0.04
CA GLY A 38 -9.35 -15.16 1.18
C GLY A 38 -7.88 -15.56 1.29
N ASN A 39 -7.57 -16.47 2.19
CA ASN A 39 -6.21 -16.98 2.45
C ASN A 39 -5.62 -17.83 1.31
N ALA A 40 -6.28 -17.91 0.16
CA ALA A 40 -5.81 -18.68 -0.98
C ALA A 40 -4.65 -17.94 -1.67
N HIS A 41 -3.50 -18.62 -1.74
CA HIS A 41 -2.38 -18.14 -2.54
C HIS A 41 -2.70 -18.09 -4.01
N HIS A 42 -2.28 -17.03 -4.67
CA HIS A 42 -2.25 -17.00 -6.11
C HIS A 42 -0.81 -16.81 -6.60
N PRO A 43 -0.33 -17.65 -7.53
CA PRO A 43 1.08 -17.62 -7.93
C PRO A 43 1.49 -16.33 -8.66
N GLU A 44 0.58 -15.63 -9.36
CA GLU A 44 0.93 -14.43 -10.11
C GLU A 44 1.19 -13.25 -9.19
N VAL A 45 0.21 -12.88 -8.37
CA VAL A 45 0.33 -11.83 -7.36
C VAL A 45 -0.06 -12.44 -6.02
N ASN A 46 0.94 -12.76 -5.23
CA ASN A 46 0.74 -13.44 -3.96
C ASN A 46 0.58 -12.43 -2.83
N TRP A 47 -0.65 -12.06 -2.53
CA TRP A 47 -1.00 -11.11 -1.49
C TRP A 47 -2.02 -11.67 -0.50
N ILE A 48 -2.11 -11.07 0.67
CA ILE A 48 -3.07 -11.44 1.71
C ILE A 48 -4.02 -10.27 1.90
N SER A 49 -5.32 -10.54 1.94
CA SER A 49 -6.30 -9.51 2.22
C SER A 49 -6.17 -9.01 3.66
N ALA A 50 -6.30 -7.70 3.86
CA ALA A 50 -6.38 -7.11 5.19
C ALA A 50 -7.61 -7.59 6.00
N LEU A 51 -8.60 -8.18 5.32
CA LEU A 51 -9.81 -8.74 5.92
C LEU A 51 -9.68 -10.25 6.22
N SER A 52 -8.56 -10.89 5.86
CA SER A 52 -8.34 -12.29 6.18
C SER A 52 -8.04 -12.47 7.68
N GLU A 53 -8.37 -13.67 8.19
CA GLU A 53 -8.06 -14.01 9.58
C GLU A 53 -6.55 -13.92 9.83
N PRO A 54 -6.13 -13.34 10.96
CA PRO A 54 -4.73 -13.29 11.32
C PRO A 54 -4.23 -14.72 11.59
N THR A 55 -3.34 -15.19 10.74
CA THR A 55 -2.65 -16.47 10.90
C THR A 55 -1.18 -16.24 11.11
N LEU A 56 -0.52 -17.09 11.88
CA LEU A 56 0.93 -17.10 11.96
C LEU A 56 1.49 -17.63 10.65
N LEU A 57 2.00 -16.73 9.82
CA LEU A 57 2.55 -17.08 8.52
C LEU A 57 4.06 -17.27 8.62
N PRO A 58 4.62 -18.30 7.97
CA PRO A 58 6.07 -18.45 7.88
C PRO A 58 6.69 -17.28 7.08
N PRO A 59 7.98 -16.99 7.28
CA PRO A 59 8.70 -16.01 6.48
C PRO A 59 8.53 -16.28 4.97
N TYR A 60 8.40 -15.24 4.18
CA TYR A 60 8.25 -15.32 2.71
C TYR A 60 7.01 -16.09 2.23
N PHE A 61 5.98 -16.19 3.05
CA PHE A 61 4.75 -16.88 2.69
C PHE A 61 3.98 -16.15 1.57
N ALA A 62 3.99 -14.83 1.57
CA ALA A 62 3.34 -13.98 0.57
C ALA A 62 4.19 -12.75 0.27
N GLY A 63 3.73 -11.94 -0.68
CA GLY A 63 4.38 -10.71 -1.09
C GLY A 63 5.11 -10.82 -2.43
N SER A 64 5.84 -9.78 -2.76
CA SER A 64 6.54 -9.65 -4.04
C SER A 64 7.54 -10.78 -4.30
N ASN A 65 8.24 -11.23 -3.26
CA ASN A 65 9.26 -12.28 -3.36
C ASN A 65 8.71 -13.64 -3.86
N THR A 66 7.45 -13.92 -3.58
CA THR A 66 6.79 -15.18 -3.99
C THR A 66 5.86 -15.00 -5.19
N SER A 67 5.74 -13.80 -5.71
CA SER A 67 4.87 -13.48 -6.85
C SER A 67 5.56 -13.74 -8.18
N ASN A 68 4.95 -14.57 -9.04
CA ASN A 68 5.48 -14.86 -10.38
C ASN A 68 5.49 -13.64 -11.29
N LEU A 69 4.62 -12.66 -11.06
CA LEU A 69 4.63 -11.40 -11.79
C LEU A 69 6.01 -10.73 -11.74
N ILE A 70 6.64 -10.66 -10.57
CA ILE A 70 7.97 -10.06 -10.42
C ILE A 70 8.99 -10.82 -11.26
N LYS A 71 9.01 -12.15 -11.17
CA LYS A 71 9.93 -13.00 -11.97
C LYS A 71 9.76 -12.82 -13.47
N ARG A 72 8.51 -12.66 -13.94
CA ARG A 72 8.21 -12.38 -15.35
C ARG A 72 8.69 -11.00 -15.79
N LEU A 73 8.51 -9.99 -14.96
CA LEU A 73 8.97 -8.64 -15.25
C LEU A 73 10.50 -8.56 -15.30
N GLU A 74 11.19 -9.27 -14.43
CA GLU A 74 12.65 -9.36 -14.42
C GLU A 74 13.20 -10.07 -15.66
N SER A 75 12.54 -11.15 -16.10
CA SER A 75 12.95 -11.88 -17.31
C SER A 75 12.57 -11.19 -18.61
N GLY A 76 11.71 -10.19 -18.55
CA GLY A 76 11.08 -9.53 -19.71
C GLY A 76 9.87 -10.31 -20.22
N HIS A 77 8.75 -9.62 -20.43
CA HIS A 77 7.51 -10.21 -20.92
C HIS A 77 6.98 -9.48 -22.15
N GLY A 78 6.60 -10.23 -23.18
CA GLY A 78 6.03 -9.66 -24.39
C GLY A 78 6.94 -8.66 -25.13
N GLY A 79 8.26 -8.81 -25.03
CA GLY A 79 9.23 -7.88 -25.63
C GLY A 79 9.46 -6.59 -24.85
N THR A 80 8.78 -6.40 -23.73
CA THR A 80 8.95 -5.23 -22.84
C THR A 80 9.95 -5.55 -21.74
N LYS A 81 10.94 -4.69 -21.56
CA LYS A 81 11.88 -4.73 -20.43
C LYS A 81 11.61 -3.53 -19.53
N LEU A 82 11.29 -3.81 -18.27
CA LEU A 82 11.18 -2.78 -17.24
C LEU A 82 12.54 -2.48 -16.61
N THR A 83 12.71 -1.26 -16.20
CA THR A 83 13.87 -0.87 -15.39
C THR A 83 13.78 -1.46 -13.96
N PRO A 84 14.90 -1.64 -13.26
CA PRO A 84 14.88 -2.10 -11.89
C PRO A 84 14.02 -1.22 -10.95
N GLN A 85 13.91 0.07 -11.23
CA GLN A 85 13.08 0.98 -10.45
C GLN A 85 11.58 0.73 -10.68
N GLU A 86 11.17 0.44 -11.92
CA GLU A 86 9.78 0.09 -12.24
C GLU A 86 9.38 -1.24 -11.62
N ILE A 87 10.26 -2.25 -11.69
CA ILE A 87 10.05 -3.54 -11.03
C ILE A 87 9.90 -3.35 -9.52
N ARG A 88 10.75 -2.52 -8.91
CA ARG A 88 10.65 -2.20 -7.47
C ARG A 88 9.32 -1.52 -7.10
N LYS A 89 8.77 -0.64 -7.96
CA LYS A 89 7.45 -0.04 -7.74
C LYS A 89 6.35 -1.10 -7.73
N VAL A 90 6.40 -2.05 -8.66
CA VAL A 90 5.43 -3.17 -8.69
C VAL A 90 5.59 -4.06 -7.46
N ALA A 91 6.81 -4.36 -7.04
CA ALA A 91 7.08 -5.13 -5.83
C ALA A 91 6.51 -4.44 -4.60
N LEU A 92 6.77 -3.15 -4.42
CA LEU A 92 6.19 -2.34 -3.33
C LEU A 92 4.66 -2.33 -3.35
N TRP A 93 4.05 -2.24 -4.53
CA TRP A 93 2.60 -2.29 -4.66
C TRP A 93 2.03 -3.63 -4.16
N ILE A 94 2.70 -4.76 -4.45
CA ILE A 94 2.30 -6.08 -3.94
C ILE A 94 2.48 -6.14 -2.43
N ASP A 95 3.62 -5.67 -1.91
CA ASP A 95 3.94 -5.72 -0.48
C ASP A 95 3.07 -4.77 0.36
N LEU A 96 2.49 -3.74 -0.26
CA LEU A 96 1.47 -2.88 0.32
C LEU A 96 0.04 -3.46 0.23
N LEU A 97 -0.10 -4.75 -0.06
CA LEU A 97 -1.38 -5.45 -0.20
C LEU A 97 -2.23 -4.97 -1.38
N VAL A 98 -1.59 -4.72 -2.49
CA VAL A 98 -2.20 -4.37 -3.78
C VAL A 98 -3.26 -3.26 -3.71
N PRO A 99 -2.95 -2.09 -3.14
CA PRO A 99 -3.92 -1.02 -3.03
C PRO A 99 -4.45 -0.63 -4.41
N PHE A 100 -5.79 -0.56 -4.56
CA PHE A 100 -6.41 -0.11 -5.80
C PHE A 100 -6.31 1.41 -5.97
N ILE A 101 -6.27 2.12 -4.87
CA ILE A 101 -6.28 3.58 -4.80
C ILE A 101 -4.99 4.04 -4.12
N GLY A 102 -4.32 5.01 -4.73
CA GLY A 102 -3.10 5.60 -4.18
C GLY A 102 -3.35 6.68 -3.14
N ASP A 103 -4.40 7.47 -3.31
CA ASP A 103 -4.76 8.56 -2.40
C ASP A 103 -6.24 8.50 -2.03
N SER A 104 -6.51 8.40 -0.74
CA SER A 104 -7.88 8.34 -0.21
C SER A 104 -8.69 9.61 -0.48
N ARG A 105 -8.03 10.74 -0.72
CA ARG A 105 -8.69 12.01 -1.06
C ARG A 105 -9.25 11.99 -2.48
N GLU A 106 -8.57 11.31 -3.40
CA GLU A 106 -9.02 11.14 -4.79
C GLU A 106 -10.14 10.10 -4.90
N ALA A 107 -10.15 9.15 -3.98
CA ALA A 107 -11.09 8.04 -3.97
C ALA A 107 -12.47 8.38 -3.42
N ASN A 108 -12.56 9.40 -2.60
CA ASN A 108 -13.74 9.70 -1.79
C ASN A 108 -14.27 11.11 -2.09
N ASN A 109 -15.58 11.22 -2.25
CA ASN A 109 -16.25 12.52 -2.25
C ASN A 109 -16.35 13.06 -0.81
N TRP A 110 -15.22 13.52 -0.29
CA TRP A 110 -15.14 14.06 1.06
C TRP A 110 -15.86 15.40 1.16
N SER A 111 -16.59 15.60 2.24
CA SER A 111 -17.10 16.91 2.58
C SER A 111 -15.95 17.84 2.97
N GLN A 112 -16.17 19.16 2.90
CA GLN A 112 -15.15 20.13 3.33
C GLN A 112 -14.72 19.88 4.79
N LYS A 113 -15.64 19.50 5.66
CA LYS A 113 -15.36 19.16 7.05
C LYS A 113 -14.42 17.96 7.17
N ASP A 114 -14.60 16.92 6.33
CA ASP A 114 -13.76 15.74 6.35
C ASP A 114 -12.35 16.05 5.82
N LEU A 115 -12.28 16.90 4.78
CA LEU A 115 -11.00 17.41 4.25
C LEU A 115 -10.24 18.24 5.28
N ASP A 116 -10.93 19.12 6.01
CA ASP A 116 -10.31 19.94 7.06
C ASP A 116 -9.76 19.06 8.19
N PHE A 117 -10.52 18.03 8.58
CA PHE A 117 -10.11 17.05 9.58
C PHE A 117 -8.89 16.25 9.11
N TYR A 118 -8.91 15.75 7.88
CA TYR A 118 -7.77 15.08 7.27
C TYR A 118 -6.54 15.97 7.25
N ASN A 119 -6.66 17.19 6.74
CA ASN A 119 -5.56 18.14 6.62
C ASN A 119 -4.96 18.52 7.98
N TYR A 120 -5.78 18.57 9.03
CA TYR A 120 -5.31 18.81 10.39
C TYR A 120 -4.35 17.69 10.84
N TYR A 121 -4.71 16.43 10.66
CA TYR A 121 -3.87 15.30 11.05
C TYR A 121 -2.67 15.11 10.10
N ASP A 122 -2.85 15.42 8.82
CA ASP A 122 -1.76 15.38 7.85
C ASP A 122 -0.63 16.36 8.22
N LYS A 123 -0.99 17.60 8.57
CA LYS A 123 -0.02 18.59 9.08
C LYS A 123 0.68 18.13 10.35
N LYS A 124 -0.04 17.49 11.28
CA LYS A 124 0.61 16.93 12.49
C LYS A 124 1.60 15.83 12.15
N ARG A 125 1.26 14.96 11.21
CA ARG A 125 2.14 13.89 10.74
C ARG A 125 3.38 14.46 10.05
N GLU A 126 3.21 15.49 9.21
CA GLU A 126 4.33 16.15 8.55
C GLU A 126 5.26 16.84 9.55
N ALA A 127 4.71 17.51 10.55
CA ALA A 127 5.50 18.13 11.60
C ALA A 127 6.30 17.11 12.40
N ALA A 128 5.68 16.01 12.83
CA ALA A 128 6.36 14.91 13.51
C ALA A 128 7.48 14.30 12.64
N ARG A 129 7.22 14.09 11.36
CA ARG A 129 8.23 13.58 10.41
C ARG A 129 9.40 14.54 10.24
N ALA A 130 9.13 15.85 10.18
CA ALA A 130 10.18 16.85 10.10
C ALA A 130 11.05 16.89 11.37
N GLU A 131 10.44 16.76 12.54
CA GLU A 131 11.14 16.65 13.82
C GLU A 131 12.01 15.40 13.88
N ASP A 132 11.48 14.23 13.47
CA ASP A 132 12.25 12.98 13.42
C ASP A 132 13.46 13.09 12.47
N GLN A 133 13.28 13.70 11.31
CA GLN A 133 14.39 13.93 10.37
C GLN A 133 15.46 14.85 10.93
N GLU A 134 15.07 15.89 11.65
CA GLU A 134 16.01 16.79 12.31
C GLU A 134 16.77 16.08 13.44
N ASN A 135 16.08 15.30 14.26
CA ASN A 135 16.69 14.49 15.31
C ASN A 135 17.73 13.51 14.77
N ILE A 136 17.40 12.83 13.65
CA ILE A 136 18.32 11.91 12.96
C ILE A 136 19.54 12.68 12.44
N ARG A 137 19.35 13.85 11.84
CA ARG A 137 20.44 14.70 11.34
C ARG A 137 21.38 15.10 12.45
N GLN A 138 20.85 15.59 13.57
CA GLN A 138 21.63 15.99 14.74
C GLN A 138 22.40 14.81 15.34
N TYR A 139 21.77 13.64 15.39
CA TYR A 139 22.44 12.43 15.87
C TYR A 139 23.62 12.04 14.98
N ILE A 140 23.44 12.03 13.66
CA ILE A 140 24.53 11.75 12.70
C ILE A 140 25.68 12.74 12.85
N GLN A 141 25.41 14.04 12.96
CA GLN A 141 26.42 15.07 13.19
C GLN A 141 27.19 14.83 14.50
N SER A 142 26.47 14.44 15.55
CA SER A 142 27.11 14.13 16.84
C SER A 142 28.10 12.96 16.77
N LEU A 143 27.79 11.95 15.92
CA LEU A 143 28.68 10.81 15.70
C LEU A 143 29.93 11.20 14.91
N GLN A 144 29.79 12.02 13.88
CA GLN A 144 30.91 12.52 13.07
C GLN A 144 31.90 13.34 13.96
N THR A 145 31.37 14.26 14.75
CA THR A 145 32.18 15.06 15.65
C THR A 145 32.93 14.22 16.71
N LYS A 146 32.36 13.09 17.14
CA LYS A 146 33.05 12.17 18.06
C LYS A 146 34.14 11.36 17.39
N GLN A 147 34.03 11.09 16.08
CA GLN A 147 35.06 10.38 15.31
C GLN A 147 36.26 11.28 15.00
N GLU A 148 36.04 12.57 14.75
CA GLU A 148 37.09 13.55 14.46
C GLU A 148 37.94 13.90 15.70
N LYS A 149 37.44 13.62 16.90
CA LYS A 149 38.15 13.90 18.19
C LYS A 149 38.96 12.71 18.73
N LYS A 150 38.99 11.61 18.00
CA LYS A 150 39.78 10.42 18.30
C LYS A 150 40.99 10.31 17.38
#